data_0b28eaea3dc7a86f14d869bb4068463e
#
_entry.id   0b28eaea3dc7a86f14d869bb4068463e
#
_cell.length_a   1.000
_cell.length_b   1.000
_cell.length_c   1.000
_cell.angle_alpha   90.00
_cell.angle_beta   90.00
_cell.angle_gamma   90.00
#
_symmetry.space_group_name_H-M   'P 1'
#
loop_
_entity.id
_entity.type
_entity.pdbx_description
1 polymer ?
#
loop_
_entity_poly.entity_id
_entity_poly.type
_entity_poly.pdbx_seq_one_letter_code
_entity_poly.pdbx_strand_id
1 'polypeptide(L)'
;IVFDISDPMGESTCVACGECVQACPTNALIPASVAQNNGHLDVDKIVDSVCPYCGVGCQVELYVKDNKIAKVEGKDGPANHARLCVKGRFGMDYVSHNHRLTVPLIRIEGIKKTPEIDVDPDNPLKHFREATWEEALDFTAKRFRTIQASTGSNALAGFGSAKGSNEEAYLFQKLIRTGFKTNNVDHCTRLCHASSVAALLETIGSAAVTAPVINCLDSDVIVVIGANPTSNHPVAASFIKNAAENGAELIVIDPRRNGLENYAGHYLQFTPGSDVALLNALLNVIIEEELFDRQYVEAQTEGFQALSEHIKSFTPDNMSPLCGI
;
A
#
# COMPACT_ATOMS: atom_id res chain seq x y z
N ILE A 1 -2.18 31.48 -4.95
CA ILE A 1 -1.32 30.30 -4.77
C ILE A 1 -0.41 30.23 -5.96
N VAL A 2 0.87 30.14 -5.71
CA VAL A 2 1.88 29.99 -6.73
C VAL A 2 2.17 28.50 -6.88
N PHE A 3 2.10 27.98 -8.06
CA PHE A 3 2.52 26.63 -8.41
C PHE A 3 3.83 26.73 -9.17
N ASP A 4 4.82 25.91 -8.83
CA ASP A 4 6.16 25.93 -9.42
C ASP A 4 6.72 27.37 -9.53
N ILE A 5 6.99 27.86 -10.73
CA ILE A 5 7.49 29.22 -11.00
C ILE A 5 6.38 30.08 -11.63
N SER A 6 5.25 30.22 -10.91
CA SER A 6 4.05 30.97 -11.35
C SER A 6 3.25 30.29 -12.47
N ASP A 7 3.32 28.98 -12.58
CA ASP A 7 2.54 28.23 -13.56
C ASP A 7 1.06 28.09 -13.14
N PRO A 8 0.13 28.01 -14.07
CA PRO A 8 -1.24 27.62 -13.77
C PRO A 8 -1.28 26.23 -13.14
N MET A 9 -2.19 26.00 -12.19
CA MET A 9 -2.31 24.72 -11.48
C MET A 9 -2.36 23.49 -12.41
N GLY A 10 -3.07 23.59 -13.53
CA GLY A 10 -3.20 22.50 -14.51
C GLY A 10 -1.95 22.22 -15.36
N GLU A 11 -0.98 23.13 -15.36
CA GLU A 11 0.28 23.02 -16.10
C GLU A 11 1.48 22.83 -15.16
N SER A 12 1.23 22.80 -13.85
CA SER A 12 2.24 22.68 -12.80
C SER A 12 2.45 21.24 -12.38
N THR A 13 3.43 21.00 -11.50
CA THR A 13 3.65 19.69 -10.84
C THR A 13 2.65 19.39 -9.74
N CYS A 14 1.59 20.17 -9.60
CA CYS A 14 0.55 19.97 -8.60
C CYS A 14 -0.15 18.62 -8.77
N VAL A 15 -0.14 17.81 -7.70
CA VAL A 15 -0.77 16.49 -7.64
C VAL A 15 -2.20 16.53 -7.08
N ALA A 16 -2.80 17.72 -6.97
CA ALA A 16 -4.16 17.94 -6.46
C ALA A 16 -4.43 17.30 -5.08
N CYS A 17 -3.43 17.21 -4.21
CA CYS A 17 -3.56 16.56 -2.89
C CYS A 17 -4.46 17.32 -1.91
N GLY A 18 -4.68 18.63 -2.11
CA GLY A 18 -5.50 19.47 -1.25
C GLY A 18 -4.85 19.86 0.08
N GLU A 19 -3.55 19.68 0.25
CA GLU A 19 -2.84 20.14 1.47
C GLU A 19 -2.97 21.65 1.65
N CYS A 20 -2.91 22.43 0.56
CA CYS A 20 -3.15 23.87 0.59
C CYS A 20 -4.57 24.23 1.06
N VAL A 21 -5.56 23.36 0.81
CA VAL A 21 -6.94 23.55 1.27
C VAL A 21 -7.01 23.35 2.78
N GLN A 22 -6.43 22.26 3.30
CA GLN A 22 -6.42 21.97 4.74
C GLN A 22 -5.58 23.01 5.53
N ALA A 23 -4.48 23.47 4.95
CA ALA A 23 -3.60 24.45 5.58
C ALA A 23 -4.13 25.89 5.51
N CYS A 24 -5.18 26.19 4.74
CA CYS A 24 -5.68 27.54 4.56
C CYS A 24 -6.44 28.04 5.79
N PRO A 25 -5.91 28.95 6.60
CA PRO A 25 -6.55 29.37 7.85
C PRO A 25 -7.76 30.29 7.63
N THR A 26 -7.90 30.85 6.43
CA THR A 26 -8.95 31.83 6.08
C THR A 26 -10.10 31.21 5.29
N ASN A 27 -10.06 29.89 5.01
CA ASN A 27 -11.01 29.22 4.10
C ASN A 27 -11.12 29.87 2.71
N ALA A 28 -10.08 30.57 2.25
CA ALA A 28 -10.01 31.07 0.88
C ALA A 28 -9.94 29.93 -0.15
N LEU A 29 -9.47 28.76 0.30
CA LEU A 29 -9.45 27.52 -0.45
C LEU A 29 -10.37 26.54 0.24
N ILE A 30 -11.37 26.09 -0.49
CA ILE A 30 -12.37 25.13 0.00
C ILE A 30 -12.55 24.02 -1.04
N PRO A 31 -12.85 22.78 -0.62
CA PRO A 31 -13.21 21.71 -1.55
C PRO A 31 -14.47 22.08 -2.35
N ALA A 32 -14.51 21.73 -3.63
CA ALA A 32 -15.67 22.01 -4.49
C ALA A 32 -16.98 21.40 -3.92
N SER A 33 -16.90 20.27 -3.22
CA SER A 33 -18.05 19.66 -2.53
C SER A 33 -18.63 20.51 -1.41
N VAL A 34 -17.83 21.42 -0.82
CA VAL A 34 -18.26 22.32 0.27
C VAL A 34 -18.60 23.72 -0.25
N ALA A 35 -18.06 24.10 -1.42
CA ALA A 35 -18.24 25.44 -2.00
C ALA A 35 -19.71 25.81 -2.26
N GLN A 36 -20.55 24.82 -2.53
CA GLN A 36 -21.98 25.03 -2.81
C GLN A 36 -22.77 25.60 -1.61
N ASN A 37 -22.23 25.51 -0.39
CA ASN A 37 -22.84 25.99 0.84
C ASN A 37 -22.09 27.21 1.44
N ASN A 38 -21.56 28.10 0.62
CA ASN A 38 -20.77 29.28 1.04
C ASN A 38 -19.59 28.93 1.98
N GLY A 39 -19.02 27.74 1.82
CA GLY A 39 -17.91 27.27 2.66
C GLY A 39 -18.31 26.82 4.08
N HIS A 40 -19.57 26.94 4.45
CA HIS A 40 -20.10 26.40 5.71
C HIS A 40 -20.44 24.92 5.53
N LEU A 41 -19.72 24.07 6.22
CA LEU A 41 -20.05 22.64 6.33
C LEU A 41 -20.76 22.41 7.67
N ASP A 42 -22.09 22.30 7.60
CA ASP A 42 -22.86 21.78 8.72
C ASP A 42 -22.70 20.26 8.75
N VAL A 43 -22.15 19.70 9.82
CA VAL A 43 -21.90 18.27 9.99
C VAL A 43 -22.61 17.71 11.20
N ASP A 44 -23.10 16.48 11.05
CA ASP A 44 -23.77 15.77 12.14
C ASP A 44 -22.75 15.19 13.12
N LYS A 45 -21.59 14.75 12.60
CA LYS A 45 -20.49 14.17 13.37
C LYS A 45 -19.19 14.16 12.59
N ILE A 46 -18.09 14.07 13.35
CA ILE A 46 -16.73 13.76 12.83
C ILE A 46 -16.35 12.37 13.34
N VAL A 47 -15.84 11.54 12.44
CA VAL A 47 -15.47 10.15 12.75
C VAL A 47 -14.02 9.92 12.35
N ASP A 48 -13.22 9.48 13.32
CA ASP A 48 -11.84 9.06 13.09
C ASP A 48 -11.82 7.72 12.35
N SER A 49 -10.94 7.62 11.36
CA SER A 49 -10.77 6.40 10.57
C SER A 49 -9.36 6.30 9.98
N VAL A 50 -9.13 5.24 9.21
CA VAL A 50 -7.90 5.01 8.45
C VAL A 50 -8.22 5.00 6.97
N CYS A 51 -7.37 5.66 6.17
CA CYS A 51 -7.48 5.69 4.73
C CYS A 51 -7.36 4.26 4.13
N PRO A 52 -8.31 3.80 3.28
CA PRO A 52 -8.32 2.43 2.79
C PRO A 52 -7.45 2.20 1.54
N TYR A 53 -6.73 3.20 1.04
CA TYR A 53 -6.12 3.13 -0.29
C TYR A 53 -4.77 2.44 -0.35
N CYS A 54 -3.84 2.75 0.55
CA CYS A 54 -2.50 2.16 0.50
C CYS A 54 -1.93 1.88 1.89
N GLY A 55 -0.77 1.20 1.92
CA GLY A 55 -0.12 0.74 3.15
C GLY A 55 0.50 1.85 4.02
N VAL A 56 0.46 3.13 3.63
CA VAL A 56 0.88 4.23 4.51
C VAL A 56 0.05 4.27 5.78
N GLY A 57 -1.26 3.94 5.70
CA GLY A 57 -2.13 3.91 6.88
C GLY A 57 -2.47 5.29 7.41
N CYS A 58 -2.62 6.28 6.53
CA CYS A 58 -2.95 7.65 6.91
C CYS A 58 -4.22 7.71 7.77
N GLN A 59 -4.16 8.35 8.92
CA GLN A 59 -5.33 8.65 9.73
C GLN A 59 -6.11 9.80 9.13
N VAL A 60 -7.44 9.66 9.15
CA VAL A 60 -8.38 10.62 8.55
C VAL A 60 -9.50 10.98 9.52
N GLU A 61 -10.00 12.19 9.39
CA GLU A 61 -11.26 12.65 9.97
C GLU A 61 -12.33 12.69 8.88
N LEU A 62 -13.39 11.92 9.06
CA LEU A 62 -14.53 11.88 8.16
C LEU A 62 -15.61 12.81 8.69
N TYR A 63 -15.88 13.88 7.98
CA TYR A 63 -16.96 14.83 8.26
C TYR A 63 -18.25 14.31 7.64
N VAL A 64 -19.21 13.94 8.46
CA VAL A 64 -20.43 13.22 8.04
C VAL A 64 -21.64 14.12 8.16
N LYS A 65 -22.44 14.20 7.08
CA LYS A 65 -23.73 14.84 7.01
C LYS A 65 -24.75 13.90 6.37
N ASP A 66 -25.93 13.74 6.96
CA ASP A 66 -27.00 12.87 6.45
C ASP A 66 -26.50 11.46 6.10
N ASN A 67 -25.66 10.89 6.97
CA ASN A 67 -25.01 9.59 6.81
C ASN A 67 -24.14 9.46 5.54
N LYS A 68 -23.65 10.56 4.99
CA LYS A 68 -22.71 10.61 3.85
C LYS A 68 -21.45 11.36 4.26
N ILE A 69 -20.32 10.96 3.68
CA ILE A 69 -19.06 11.67 3.85
C ILE A 69 -19.11 12.94 3.00
N ALA A 70 -19.12 14.09 3.67
CA ALA A 70 -19.16 15.40 3.02
C ALA A 70 -17.75 15.98 2.78
N LYS A 71 -16.79 15.67 3.67
CA LYS A 71 -15.40 16.14 3.60
C LYS A 71 -14.50 15.14 4.31
N VAL A 72 -13.23 15.07 3.88
CA VAL A 72 -12.18 14.31 4.57
C VAL A 72 -10.99 15.21 4.81
N GLU A 73 -10.47 15.19 6.02
CA GLU A 73 -9.21 15.83 6.40
C GLU A 73 -8.22 14.83 6.97
N GLY A 74 -6.94 15.17 6.87
CA GLY A 74 -5.89 14.38 7.51
C GLY A 74 -5.92 14.63 9.02
N LYS A 75 -6.03 13.53 9.78
CA LYS A 75 -5.80 13.57 11.22
C LYS A 75 -4.32 13.44 11.51
N ASP A 76 -3.83 14.14 12.54
CA ASP A 76 -2.46 13.98 12.99
C ASP A 76 -2.25 12.58 13.57
N GLY A 77 -1.59 11.77 12.79
CA GLY A 77 -1.28 10.38 13.12
C GLY A 77 0.17 10.04 12.78
N PRO A 78 0.72 8.96 13.39
CA PRO A 78 2.14 8.64 13.31
C PRO A 78 2.63 8.33 11.87
N ALA A 79 1.72 7.95 10.98
CA ALA A 79 2.08 7.60 9.60
C ALA A 79 1.98 8.78 8.62
N ASN A 80 1.20 9.80 8.91
CA ASN A 80 0.90 10.85 7.94
C ASN A 80 1.06 12.29 8.46
N HIS A 81 1.11 12.52 9.76
CA HIS A 81 1.23 13.88 10.35
C HIS A 81 0.26 14.86 9.67
N ALA A 82 -1.02 14.55 9.71
CA ALA A 82 -2.13 15.26 9.09
C ALA A 82 -2.10 15.37 7.55
N ARG A 83 -1.10 14.82 6.86
CA ARG A 83 -1.00 14.87 5.41
C ARG A 83 -1.89 13.83 4.73
N LEU A 84 -2.46 14.21 3.59
CA LEU A 84 -3.19 13.29 2.72
C LEU A 84 -2.76 13.49 1.26
N CYS A 85 -2.83 12.43 0.49
CA CYS A 85 -2.78 12.52 -0.96
C CYS A 85 -4.19 12.74 -1.54
N VAL A 86 -4.27 12.97 -2.85
CA VAL A 86 -5.54 13.17 -3.56
C VAL A 86 -6.56 12.06 -3.28
N LYS A 87 -6.13 10.80 -3.23
CA LYS A 87 -7.01 9.65 -2.97
C LYS A 87 -7.61 9.68 -1.56
N GLY A 88 -6.77 9.91 -0.55
CA GLY A 88 -7.22 9.96 0.83
C GLY A 88 -8.17 11.13 1.10
N ARG A 89 -7.95 12.26 0.44
CA ARG A 89 -8.76 13.47 0.64
C ARG A 89 -10.05 13.48 -0.17
N PHE A 90 -9.99 13.08 -1.45
CA PHE A 90 -11.11 13.27 -2.39
C PHE A 90 -11.69 11.95 -2.93
N GLY A 91 -11.13 10.81 -2.59
CA GLY A 91 -11.51 9.52 -3.18
C GLY A 91 -12.53 8.72 -2.36
N MET A 92 -13.27 9.32 -1.43
CA MET A 92 -14.20 8.60 -0.55
C MET A 92 -15.65 8.58 -1.06
N ASP A 93 -15.96 9.17 -2.20
CA ASP A 93 -17.29 9.23 -2.80
C ASP A 93 -17.84 7.84 -3.16
N TYR A 94 -16.99 6.85 -3.40
CA TYR A 94 -17.39 5.46 -3.65
C TYR A 94 -18.25 4.88 -2.51
N VAL A 95 -18.10 5.37 -1.28
CA VAL A 95 -18.84 4.88 -0.11
C VAL A 95 -20.35 5.10 -0.27
N SER A 96 -20.73 6.21 -0.93
CA SER A 96 -22.13 6.59 -1.17
C SER A 96 -22.53 6.52 -2.65
N HIS A 97 -21.71 5.85 -3.49
CA HIS A 97 -21.97 5.77 -4.92
C HIS A 97 -23.23 4.97 -5.23
N ASN A 98 -24.00 5.37 -6.24
CA ASN A 98 -25.27 4.74 -6.61
C ASN A 98 -25.14 3.27 -7.02
N HIS A 99 -23.96 2.86 -7.52
CA HIS A 99 -23.69 1.46 -7.88
C HIS A 99 -23.20 0.60 -6.70
N ARG A 100 -23.09 1.18 -5.50
CA ARG A 100 -22.71 0.40 -4.34
C ARG A 100 -23.81 -0.55 -3.93
N LEU A 101 -23.47 -1.82 -3.72
CA LEU A 101 -24.40 -2.80 -3.15
C LEU A 101 -24.65 -2.46 -1.68
N THR A 102 -25.92 -2.32 -1.31
CA THR A 102 -26.35 -1.97 0.04
C THR A 102 -27.02 -3.12 0.78
N VAL A 103 -27.33 -4.19 0.04
CA VAL A 103 -27.96 -5.42 0.55
C VAL A 103 -27.24 -6.64 -0.02
N PRO A 104 -27.27 -7.79 0.68
CA PRO A 104 -26.76 -9.03 0.13
C PRO A 104 -27.53 -9.46 -1.11
N LEU A 105 -26.84 -10.09 -2.06
CA LEU A 105 -27.42 -10.60 -3.30
C LEU A 105 -27.22 -12.09 -3.39
N ILE A 106 -28.28 -12.82 -3.66
CA ILE A 106 -28.26 -14.27 -3.93
C ILE A 106 -28.61 -14.50 -5.40
N ARG A 107 -27.82 -15.32 -6.10
CA ARG A 107 -28.11 -15.70 -7.48
C ARG A 107 -29.46 -16.41 -7.55
N ILE A 108 -30.28 -16.04 -8.52
CA ILE A 108 -31.59 -16.65 -8.76
C ILE A 108 -31.38 -18.14 -9.09
N GLU A 109 -32.21 -18.99 -8.50
CA GLU A 109 -32.15 -20.43 -8.70
C GLU A 109 -32.30 -20.78 -10.18
N GLY A 110 -31.53 -21.76 -10.65
CA GLY A 110 -31.51 -22.17 -12.04
C GLY A 110 -30.59 -21.35 -12.96
N ILE A 111 -30.14 -20.17 -12.53
CA ILE A 111 -29.19 -19.37 -13.31
C ILE A 111 -27.78 -19.94 -13.10
N LYS A 112 -27.21 -20.50 -14.16
CA LYS A 112 -25.85 -21.07 -14.13
C LYS A 112 -24.80 -20.00 -14.09
N LYS A 113 -23.71 -20.28 -13.39
CA LYS A 113 -22.49 -19.45 -13.38
C LYS A 113 -21.61 -19.91 -14.54
N THR A 114 -21.74 -19.28 -15.69
CA THR A 114 -20.94 -19.57 -16.89
C THR A 114 -20.28 -18.31 -17.43
N PRO A 115 -19.15 -18.42 -18.15
CA PRO A 115 -18.52 -17.27 -18.81
C PRO A 115 -19.42 -16.62 -19.87
N GLU A 116 -20.35 -17.38 -20.45
CA GLU A 116 -21.25 -16.95 -21.51
C GLU A 116 -22.53 -16.29 -20.98
N ILE A 117 -22.61 -16.01 -19.68
CA ILE A 117 -23.78 -15.36 -19.13
C ILE A 117 -23.91 -13.95 -19.72
N ASP A 118 -25.07 -13.66 -20.30
CA ASP A 118 -25.36 -12.34 -20.85
C ASP A 118 -25.46 -11.32 -19.72
N VAL A 119 -24.49 -10.41 -19.67
CA VAL A 119 -24.48 -9.28 -18.73
C VAL A 119 -25.14 -8.10 -19.40
N ASP A 120 -26.30 -7.73 -18.90
CA ASP A 120 -27.01 -6.53 -19.32
C ASP A 120 -26.38 -5.30 -18.66
N PRO A 121 -25.78 -4.37 -19.42
CA PRO A 121 -25.17 -3.16 -18.84
C PRO A 121 -26.18 -2.27 -18.12
N ASP A 122 -27.43 -2.25 -18.54
CA ASP A 122 -28.50 -1.44 -17.93
C ASP A 122 -29.11 -2.13 -16.70
N ASN A 123 -28.97 -3.45 -16.61
CA ASN A 123 -29.41 -4.24 -15.45
C ASN A 123 -28.37 -5.34 -15.11
N PRO A 124 -27.19 -4.98 -14.61
CA PRO A 124 -26.12 -5.94 -14.34
C PRO A 124 -26.46 -6.94 -13.23
N LEU A 125 -27.48 -6.68 -12.44
CA LEU A 125 -27.94 -7.53 -11.35
C LEU A 125 -29.14 -8.42 -11.71
N LYS A 126 -29.57 -8.49 -12.97
CA LYS A 126 -30.76 -9.26 -13.41
C LYS A 126 -30.74 -10.74 -13.01
N HIS A 127 -29.55 -11.29 -12.74
CA HIS A 127 -29.37 -12.69 -12.34
C HIS A 127 -29.33 -12.90 -10.83
N PHE A 128 -29.56 -11.84 -10.06
CA PHE A 128 -29.54 -11.86 -8.61
C PHE A 128 -30.85 -11.35 -8.04
N ARG A 129 -31.17 -11.78 -6.84
CA ARG A 129 -32.23 -11.19 -6.01
C ARG A 129 -31.64 -10.67 -4.72
N GLU A 130 -32.27 -9.65 -4.16
CA GLU A 130 -31.96 -9.17 -2.83
C GLU A 130 -32.30 -10.22 -1.77
N ALA A 131 -31.52 -10.19 -0.69
CA ALA A 131 -31.69 -11.06 0.47
C ALA A 131 -31.42 -10.28 1.76
N THR A 132 -31.93 -10.78 2.88
CA THR A 132 -31.48 -10.31 4.19
C THR A 132 -30.10 -10.85 4.53
N TRP A 133 -29.41 -10.22 5.46
CA TRP A 133 -28.12 -10.72 5.95
C TRP A 133 -28.24 -12.11 6.56
N GLU A 134 -29.30 -12.38 7.32
CA GLU A 134 -29.57 -13.69 7.91
C GLU A 134 -29.72 -14.76 6.83
N GLU A 135 -30.55 -14.51 5.83
CA GLU A 135 -30.74 -15.42 4.70
C GLU A 135 -29.42 -15.70 3.94
N ALA A 136 -28.67 -14.65 3.63
CA ALA A 136 -27.43 -14.77 2.88
C ALA A 136 -26.35 -15.54 3.66
N LEU A 137 -26.22 -15.30 4.94
CA LEU A 137 -25.27 -15.99 5.82
C LEU A 137 -25.67 -17.47 5.97
N ASP A 138 -26.94 -17.75 6.20
CA ASP A 138 -27.45 -19.12 6.30
C ASP A 138 -27.26 -19.90 5.00
N PHE A 139 -27.59 -19.28 3.86
CA PHE A 139 -27.36 -19.87 2.55
C PHE A 139 -25.89 -20.23 2.34
N THR A 140 -24.99 -19.30 2.64
CA THR A 140 -23.55 -19.48 2.48
C THR A 140 -23.03 -20.57 3.42
N ALA A 141 -23.41 -20.55 4.69
CA ALA A 141 -22.99 -21.54 5.67
C ALA A 141 -23.47 -22.95 5.32
N LYS A 142 -24.72 -23.10 4.87
CA LYS A 142 -25.27 -24.38 4.41
C LYS A 142 -24.49 -24.92 3.21
N ARG A 143 -24.14 -24.08 2.23
CA ARG A 143 -23.37 -24.50 1.05
C ARG A 143 -21.97 -24.96 1.42
N PHE A 144 -21.25 -24.24 2.28
CA PHE A 144 -19.94 -24.66 2.76
C PHE A 144 -20.00 -25.98 3.54
N ARG A 145 -20.99 -26.16 4.43
CA ARG A 145 -21.18 -27.41 5.14
C ARG A 145 -21.47 -28.58 4.21
N THR A 146 -22.29 -28.37 3.18
CA THR A 146 -22.58 -29.39 2.17
C THR A 146 -21.32 -29.84 1.44
N ILE A 147 -20.49 -28.87 0.98
CA ILE A 147 -19.22 -29.17 0.31
C ILE A 147 -18.28 -29.92 1.27
N GLN A 148 -18.15 -29.44 2.49
CA GLN A 148 -17.30 -30.07 3.49
C GLN A 148 -17.74 -31.52 3.81
N ALA A 149 -19.03 -31.76 3.90
CA ALA A 149 -19.57 -33.09 4.17
C ALA A 149 -19.42 -34.07 2.98
N SER A 150 -19.57 -33.56 1.75
CA SER A 150 -19.52 -34.40 0.55
C SER A 150 -18.11 -34.65 0.00
N THR A 151 -17.21 -33.65 0.15
CA THR A 151 -15.89 -33.63 -0.53
C THR A 151 -14.74 -33.49 0.44
N GLY A 152 -15.02 -33.17 1.69
CA GLY A 152 -14.02 -32.96 2.74
C GLY A 152 -13.55 -31.51 2.85
N SER A 153 -12.84 -31.22 3.95
CA SER A 153 -12.37 -29.88 4.29
C SER A 153 -11.40 -29.27 3.26
N ASN A 154 -10.61 -30.11 2.60
CA ASN A 154 -9.64 -29.67 1.60
C ASN A 154 -10.27 -29.19 0.26
N ALA A 155 -11.58 -29.38 0.08
CA ALA A 155 -12.32 -28.77 -1.03
C ALA A 155 -12.60 -27.27 -0.82
N LEU A 156 -12.31 -26.74 0.37
CA LEU A 156 -12.49 -25.34 0.73
C LEU A 156 -11.14 -24.66 0.85
N ALA A 157 -11.09 -23.41 0.43
CA ALA A 157 -9.92 -22.55 0.55
C ALA A 157 -10.35 -21.10 0.82
N GLY A 158 -9.43 -20.30 1.34
CA GLY A 158 -9.61 -18.87 1.56
C GLY A 158 -8.45 -18.04 1.05
N PHE A 159 -8.77 -16.94 0.38
CA PHE A 159 -7.79 -15.98 -0.11
C PHE A 159 -8.05 -14.62 0.56
N GLY A 160 -7.12 -14.20 1.42
CA GLY A 160 -7.17 -12.91 2.11
C GLY A 160 -6.64 -11.76 1.26
N SER A 161 -6.80 -10.56 1.78
CA SER A 161 -6.38 -9.32 1.11
C SER A 161 -5.59 -8.41 2.05
N ALA A 162 -4.62 -7.67 1.49
CA ALA A 162 -3.92 -6.60 2.20
C ALA A 162 -4.80 -5.34 2.43
N LYS A 163 -6.00 -5.32 1.87
CA LYS A 163 -6.97 -4.23 2.05
C LYS A 163 -7.78 -4.33 3.34
N GLY A 164 -7.69 -5.44 4.04
CA GLY A 164 -8.34 -5.64 5.33
C GLY A 164 -7.53 -5.10 6.50
N SER A 165 -8.20 -4.89 7.64
CA SER A 165 -7.55 -4.63 8.91
C SER A 165 -6.87 -5.90 9.47
N ASN A 166 -6.05 -5.74 10.51
CA ASN A 166 -5.44 -6.88 11.20
C ASN A 166 -6.50 -7.80 11.80
N GLU A 167 -7.61 -7.23 12.30
CA GLU A 167 -8.74 -7.98 12.85
C GLU A 167 -9.44 -8.83 11.78
N GLU A 168 -9.64 -8.26 10.59
CA GLU A 168 -10.22 -8.98 9.44
C GLU A 168 -9.30 -10.12 9.01
N ALA A 169 -8.00 -9.90 8.90
CA ALA A 169 -7.04 -10.93 8.55
C ALA A 169 -7.03 -12.08 9.60
N TYR A 170 -7.06 -11.74 10.88
CA TYR A 170 -7.17 -12.73 11.97
C TYR A 170 -8.46 -13.54 11.89
N LEU A 171 -9.60 -12.85 11.78
CA LEU A 171 -10.92 -13.51 11.74
C LEU A 171 -11.06 -14.39 10.48
N PHE A 172 -10.56 -13.93 9.35
CA PHE A 172 -10.57 -14.70 8.11
C PHE A 172 -9.75 -15.99 8.24
N GLN A 173 -8.51 -15.90 8.73
CA GLN A 173 -7.68 -17.08 8.95
C GLN A 173 -8.32 -18.03 9.97
N LYS A 174 -8.90 -17.49 11.06
CA LYS A 174 -9.63 -18.27 12.07
C LYS A 174 -10.80 -19.02 11.46
N LEU A 175 -11.61 -18.37 10.60
CA LEU A 175 -12.72 -19.00 9.89
C LEU A 175 -12.25 -20.21 9.07
N ILE A 176 -11.18 -20.03 8.27
CA ILE A 176 -10.68 -21.12 7.41
C ILE A 176 -10.13 -22.28 8.25
N ARG A 177 -9.33 -21.99 9.27
CA ARG A 177 -8.69 -23.04 10.08
C ARG A 177 -9.65 -23.74 11.02
N THR A 178 -10.52 -23.00 11.71
CA THR A 178 -11.41 -23.59 12.72
C THR A 178 -12.79 -23.94 12.16
N GLY A 179 -13.35 -23.10 11.30
CA GLY A 179 -14.66 -23.33 10.67
C GLY A 179 -14.61 -24.37 9.55
N PHE A 180 -13.70 -24.19 8.60
CA PHE A 180 -13.53 -25.11 7.48
C PHE A 180 -12.61 -26.28 7.79
N LYS A 181 -11.83 -26.22 8.88
CA LYS A 181 -10.89 -27.25 9.33
C LYS A 181 -9.85 -27.59 8.24
N THR A 182 -9.29 -26.58 7.60
CA THR A 182 -8.24 -26.70 6.57
C THR A 182 -7.20 -25.62 6.75
N ASN A 183 -5.97 -25.88 6.27
CA ASN A 183 -4.91 -24.87 6.17
C ASN A 183 -4.82 -24.25 4.77
N ASN A 184 -5.80 -24.47 3.90
CA ASN A 184 -5.87 -23.88 2.57
C ASN A 184 -6.26 -22.39 2.67
N VAL A 185 -5.41 -21.61 3.31
CA VAL A 185 -5.56 -20.15 3.45
C VAL A 185 -4.27 -19.47 3.00
N ASP A 186 -4.43 -18.48 2.17
CA ASP A 186 -3.32 -17.67 1.69
C ASP A 186 -3.73 -16.20 1.58
N HIS A 187 -2.78 -15.35 1.24
CA HIS A 187 -2.92 -13.91 1.22
C HIS A 187 -2.23 -13.34 -0.02
N CYS A 188 -2.58 -12.13 -0.44
CA CYS A 188 -1.94 -11.48 -1.59
C CYS A 188 -0.41 -11.35 -1.43
N THR A 189 0.09 -11.34 -0.20
CA THR A 189 1.53 -11.36 0.12
C THR A 189 2.26 -12.55 -0.51
N ARG A 190 1.59 -13.68 -0.78
CA ARG A 190 2.18 -14.82 -1.49
C ARG A 190 2.81 -14.43 -2.83
N LEU A 191 2.14 -13.58 -3.59
CA LEU A 191 2.63 -13.12 -4.90
C LEU A 191 3.37 -11.78 -4.81
N CYS A 192 3.12 -10.99 -3.77
CA CYS A 192 3.66 -9.64 -3.61
C CYS A 192 4.99 -9.62 -2.86
N HIS A 193 5.10 -10.28 -1.71
CA HIS A 193 6.21 -10.18 -0.77
C HIS A 193 6.75 -11.52 -0.28
N ALA A 194 6.42 -12.65 -0.90
CA ALA A 194 6.85 -13.95 -0.40
C ALA A 194 8.37 -14.05 -0.27
N SER A 195 9.12 -13.56 -1.24
CA SER A 195 10.59 -13.51 -1.19
C SER A 195 11.11 -12.59 -0.09
N SER A 196 10.52 -11.41 0.09
CA SER A 196 10.89 -10.48 1.17
C SER A 196 10.60 -11.06 2.54
N VAL A 197 9.44 -11.71 2.71
CA VAL A 197 9.10 -12.39 3.98
C VAL A 197 10.08 -13.51 4.29
N ALA A 198 10.43 -14.33 3.30
CA ALA A 198 11.42 -15.41 3.48
C ALA A 198 12.80 -14.83 3.87
N ALA A 199 13.28 -13.83 3.14
CA ALA A 199 14.55 -13.18 3.43
C ALA A 199 14.60 -12.56 4.84
N LEU A 200 13.54 -11.83 5.23
CA LEU A 200 13.46 -11.23 6.58
C LEU A 200 13.43 -12.29 7.68
N LEU A 201 12.68 -13.38 7.51
CA LEU A 201 12.63 -14.47 8.48
C LEU A 201 13.95 -15.18 8.63
N GLU A 202 14.68 -15.39 7.52
CA GLU A 202 15.96 -16.07 7.51
C GLU A 202 17.10 -15.20 8.04
N THR A 203 17.04 -13.89 7.81
CA THR A 203 18.15 -12.98 8.17
C THR A 203 17.98 -12.29 9.50
N ILE A 204 16.78 -11.80 9.82
CA ILE A 204 16.52 -11.05 11.07
C ILE A 204 15.49 -11.71 12.00
N GLY A 205 14.96 -12.88 11.62
CA GLY A 205 14.00 -13.64 12.43
C GLY A 205 12.58 -13.04 12.52
N SER A 206 12.28 -11.99 11.75
CA SER A 206 10.98 -11.32 11.74
C SER A 206 10.54 -11.00 10.32
N ALA A 207 9.29 -11.30 9.98
CA ALA A 207 8.71 -10.99 8.67
C ALA A 207 8.19 -9.55 8.55
N ALA A 208 8.41 -8.72 9.58
CA ALA A 208 7.93 -7.33 9.61
C ALA A 208 9.09 -6.35 9.41
N VAL A 209 8.76 -5.17 8.88
CA VAL A 209 9.69 -4.03 8.80
C VAL A 209 10.11 -3.55 10.18
N THR A 210 11.32 -3.03 10.31
CA THR A 210 11.94 -2.66 11.60
C THR A 210 11.77 -1.18 11.97
N ALA A 211 11.44 -0.32 11.00
CA ALA A 211 11.35 1.12 11.21
C ALA A 211 10.14 1.72 10.47
N PRO A 212 9.46 2.73 11.04
CA PRO A 212 8.45 3.49 10.33
C PRO A 212 9.09 4.38 9.25
N VAL A 213 8.33 4.65 8.18
CA VAL A 213 8.81 5.48 7.06
C VAL A 213 9.27 6.87 7.49
N ILE A 214 8.65 7.43 8.52
CA ILE A 214 8.99 8.78 9.02
C ILE A 214 10.46 8.89 9.47
N ASN A 215 11.11 7.78 9.84
CA ASN A 215 12.52 7.77 10.24
C ASN A 215 13.47 8.17 9.10
N CYS A 216 12.99 8.21 7.86
CA CYS A 216 13.78 8.76 6.76
C CYS A 216 14.16 10.23 6.97
N LEU A 217 13.39 10.98 7.79
CA LEU A 217 13.70 12.37 8.10
C LEU A 217 14.96 12.55 8.95
N ASP A 218 15.36 11.50 9.68
CA ASP A 218 16.55 11.46 10.55
C ASP A 218 17.70 10.66 9.92
N SER A 219 17.58 10.31 8.63
CA SER A 219 18.57 9.50 7.92
C SER A 219 19.53 10.36 7.11
N ASP A 220 20.81 10.02 7.14
CA ASP A 220 21.82 10.66 6.30
C ASP A 220 21.78 10.16 4.85
N VAL A 221 21.41 8.88 4.67
CA VAL A 221 21.30 8.23 3.36
C VAL A 221 19.99 7.45 3.26
N ILE A 222 19.28 7.63 2.16
CA ILE A 222 18.03 6.94 1.85
C ILE A 222 18.20 6.18 0.53
N VAL A 223 17.96 4.88 0.54
CA VAL A 223 17.95 4.06 -0.68
C VAL A 223 16.52 3.65 -1.01
N VAL A 224 16.06 4.00 -2.20
CA VAL A 224 14.76 3.58 -2.75
C VAL A 224 15.04 2.65 -3.92
N ILE A 225 14.73 1.37 -3.77
CA ILE A 225 15.00 0.34 -4.77
C ILE A 225 13.73 -0.36 -5.24
N GLY A 226 13.52 -0.43 -6.57
CA GLY A 226 12.39 -1.14 -7.19
C GLY A 226 11.03 -0.61 -6.76
N ALA A 227 10.91 0.66 -6.40
CA ALA A 227 9.70 1.25 -5.85
C ALA A 227 9.41 2.64 -6.42
N ASN A 228 8.12 2.91 -6.63
CA ASN A 228 7.64 4.24 -7.02
C ASN A 228 6.70 4.82 -5.94
N PRO A 229 7.25 5.28 -4.81
CA PRO A 229 6.43 5.78 -3.70
C PRO A 229 5.66 7.05 -4.08
N THR A 230 6.10 7.83 -5.06
CA THR A 230 5.37 9.02 -5.53
C THR A 230 3.98 8.67 -6.06
N SER A 231 3.83 7.52 -6.70
CA SER A 231 2.55 7.01 -7.21
C SER A 231 1.82 6.11 -6.22
N ASN A 232 2.56 5.20 -5.57
CA ASN A 232 1.97 4.12 -4.76
C ASN A 232 1.73 4.51 -3.31
N HIS A 233 2.61 5.36 -2.74
CA HIS A 233 2.61 5.79 -1.34
C HIS A 233 2.91 7.29 -1.22
N PRO A 234 2.06 8.19 -1.78
CA PRO A 234 2.42 9.60 -1.98
C PRO A 234 2.79 10.36 -0.70
N VAL A 235 2.14 10.05 0.41
CA VAL A 235 2.47 10.69 1.71
C VAL A 235 3.86 10.23 2.19
N ALA A 236 4.18 8.95 2.09
CA ALA A 236 5.53 8.44 2.38
C ALA A 236 6.59 9.11 1.49
N ALA A 237 6.29 9.25 0.18
CA ALA A 237 7.17 9.96 -0.75
C ALA A 237 7.43 11.41 -0.34
N SER A 238 6.44 12.09 0.27
CA SER A 238 6.65 13.47 0.73
C SER A 238 7.68 13.56 1.87
N PHE A 239 7.75 12.56 2.74
CA PHE A 239 8.78 12.51 3.78
C PHE A 239 10.16 12.25 3.19
N ILE A 240 10.27 11.32 2.23
CA ILE A 240 11.53 11.03 1.51
C ILE A 240 12.04 12.29 0.78
N LYS A 241 11.16 12.99 0.06
CA LYS A 241 11.52 14.24 -0.63
C LYS A 241 11.99 15.31 0.33
N ASN A 242 11.26 15.51 1.44
CA ASN A 242 11.65 16.49 2.45
C ASN A 242 13.00 16.15 3.09
N ALA A 243 13.30 14.88 3.33
CA ALA A 243 14.59 14.45 3.84
C ALA A 243 15.72 14.81 2.85
N ALA A 244 15.54 14.50 1.57
CA ALA A 244 16.50 14.84 0.52
C ALA A 244 16.71 16.36 0.38
N GLU A 245 15.64 17.16 0.43
CA GLU A 245 15.73 18.63 0.41
C GLU A 245 16.44 19.19 1.66
N ASN A 246 16.39 18.48 2.78
CA ASN A 246 17.07 18.84 4.02
C ASN A 246 18.51 18.28 4.13
N GLY A 247 19.02 17.65 3.09
CA GLY A 247 20.42 17.26 2.98
C GLY A 247 20.70 15.76 3.11
N ALA A 248 19.68 14.90 3.24
CA ALA A 248 19.88 13.46 3.13
C ALA A 248 20.26 13.07 1.70
N GLU A 249 21.25 12.19 1.55
CA GLU A 249 21.62 11.64 0.24
C GLU A 249 20.54 10.63 -0.22
N LEU A 250 19.87 10.91 -1.33
CA LEU A 250 18.86 10.02 -1.89
C LEU A 250 19.43 9.24 -3.07
N ILE A 251 19.49 7.92 -2.94
CA ILE A 251 19.89 6.98 -3.98
C ILE A 251 18.65 6.25 -4.49
N VAL A 252 18.33 6.41 -5.76
CA VAL A 252 17.22 5.71 -6.41
C VAL A 252 17.75 4.65 -7.36
N ILE A 253 17.31 3.41 -7.16
CA ILE A 253 17.71 2.26 -7.95
C ILE A 253 16.45 1.68 -8.60
N ASP A 254 16.22 1.99 -9.87
CA ASP A 254 15.01 1.58 -10.58
C ASP A 254 15.28 1.51 -12.09
N PRO A 255 14.85 0.46 -12.79
CA PRO A 255 14.99 0.38 -14.24
C PRO A 255 14.16 1.43 -15.00
N ARG A 256 13.17 2.03 -14.35
CA ARG A 256 12.29 3.05 -14.92
C ARG A 256 12.40 4.35 -14.13
N ARG A 257 12.45 5.47 -14.82
CA ARG A 257 12.36 6.77 -14.17
C ARG A 257 11.03 6.93 -13.43
N ASN A 258 11.10 7.51 -12.25
CA ASN A 258 9.95 7.76 -11.37
C ASN A 258 10.02 9.20 -10.83
N GLY A 259 9.04 9.64 -10.08
CA GLY A 259 8.97 11.03 -9.60
C GLY A 259 9.96 11.41 -8.49
N LEU A 260 10.98 10.59 -8.19
CA LEU A 260 12.06 10.90 -7.24
C LEU A 260 13.35 11.35 -7.93
N GLU A 261 13.45 11.25 -9.26
CA GLU A 261 14.68 11.56 -10.01
C GLU A 261 15.20 12.97 -9.78
N ASN A 262 14.31 13.95 -9.58
CA ASN A 262 14.70 15.36 -9.33
C ASN A 262 15.22 15.60 -7.89
N TYR A 263 15.06 14.63 -7.01
CA TYR A 263 15.49 14.69 -5.60
C TYR A 263 16.70 13.79 -5.33
N ALA A 264 16.98 12.86 -6.26
CA ALA A 264 18.04 11.88 -6.11
C ALA A 264 19.42 12.47 -6.43
N GLY A 265 20.38 12.31 -5.50
CA GLY A 265 21.78 12.55 -5.78
C GLY A 265 22.36 11.50 -6.74
N HIS A 266 21.89 10.25 -6.60
CA HIS A 266 22.24 9.15 -7.49
C HIS A 266 21.00 8.43 -8.02
N TYR A 267 20.95 8.24 -9.34
CA TYR A 267 19.89 7.48 -10.00
C TYR A 267 20.51 6.33 -10.81
N LEU A 268 20.38 5.11 -10.30
CA LEU A 268 20.95 3.91 -10.91
C LEU A 268 19.88 3.20 -11.73
N GLN A 269 19.92 3.39 -13.04
CA GLN A 269 18.97 2.77 -13.97
C GLN A 269 19.53 1.45 -14.50
N PHE A 270 19.33 0.38 -13.77
CA PHE A 270 19.90 -0.93 -14.03
C PHE A 270 19.04 -1.80 -14.97
N THR A 271 19.64 -2.82 -15.56
CA THR A 271 18.95 -3.82 -16.39
C THR A 271 17.98 -4.65 -15.53
N PRO A 272 16.67 -4.76 -15.88
CA PRO A 272 15.72 -5.58 -15.14
C PRO A 272 16.20 -7.01 -14.94
N GLY A 273 16.11 -7.52 -13.70
CA GLY A 273 16.54 -8.86 -13.33
C GLY A 273 18.00 -8.97 -12.88
N SER A 274 18.74 -7.86 -12.84
CA SER A 274 20.12 -7.82 -12.34
C SER A 274 20.26 -7.24 -10.92
N ASP A 275 19.17 -7.13 -10.17
CA ASP A 275 19.12 -6.59 -8.81
C ASP A 275 20.14 -7.26 -7.89
N VAL A 276 20.22 -8.61 -7.94
CA VAL A 276 21.13 -9.39 -7.09
C VAL A 276 22.59 -9.08 -7.43
N ALA A 277 22.92 -8.92 -8.73
CA ALA A 277 24.27 -8.58 -9.16
C ALA A 277 24.67 -7.19 -8.65
N LEU A 278 23.79 -6.22 -8.79
CA LEU A 278 24.00 -4.85 -8.30
C LEU A 278 24.18 -4.80 -6.78
N LEU A 279 23.28 -5.43 -6.04
CA LEU A 279 23.35 -5.43 -4.57
C LEU A 279 24.58 -6.15 -4.06
N ASN A 280 24.99 -7.24 -4.71
CA ASN A 280 26.23 -7.94 -4.36
C ASN A 280 27.47 -7.11 -4.69
N ALA A 281 27.48 -6.33 -5.77
CA ALA A 281 28.57 -5.41 -6.06
C ALA A 281 28.71 -4.32 -5.00
N LEU A 282 27.59 -3.74 -4.58
CA LEU A 282 27.59 -2.77 -3.47
C LEU A 282 28.10 -3.39 -2.17
N LEU A 283 27.66 -4.60 -1.86
CA LEU A 283 28.11 -5.32 -0.67
C LEU A 283 29.60 -5.69 -0.74
N ASN A 284 30.10 -6.06 -1.93
CA ASN A 284 31.52 -6.30 -2.15
C ASN A 284 32.37 -5.08 -1.79
N VAL A 285 31.99 -3.89 -2.30
CA VAL A 285 32.70 -2.64 -1.99
C VAL A 285 32.66 -2.35 -0.48
N ILE A 286 31.51 -2.47 0.16
CA ILE A 286 31.37 -2.23 1.61
C ILE A 286 32.30 -3.14 2.42
N ILE A 287 32.43 -4.39 2.02
CA ILE A 287 33.25 -5.36 2.74
C ILE A 287 34.74 -5.18 2.42
N GLU A 288 35.14 -5.04 1.15
CA GLU A 288 36.55 -4.91 0.72
C GLU A 288 37.16 -3.58 1.22
N GLU A 289 36.40 -2.51 1.27
CA GLU A 289 36.82 -1.19 1.77
C GLU A 289 36.61 -1.02 3.28
N GLU A 290 36.13 -2.08 3.97
CA GLU A 290 35.88 -2.08 5.42
C GLU A 290 34.93 -0.97 5.90
N LEU A 291 33.92 -0.63 5.09
CA LEU A 291 32.93 0.43 5.35
C LEU A 291 31.78 -0.02 6.26
N PHE A 292 32.00 -1.00 7.11
CA PHE A 292 31.00 -1.54 8.04
C PHE A 292 31.44 -1.40 9.49
N ASP A 293 30.48 -1.36 10.41
CA ASP A 293 30.75 -1.36 11.85
C ASP A 293 31.21 -2.77 12.29
N ARG A 294 32.54 -2.94 12.48
CA ARG A 294 33.12 -4.21 12.92
C ARG A 294 32.57 -4.68 14.25
N GLN A 295 32.42 -3.77 15.22
CA GLN A 295 31.96 -4.11 16.56
C GLN A 295 30.53 -4.62 16.52
N TYR A 296 29.68 -3.97 15.72
CA TYR A 296 28.30 -4.42 15.52
C TYR A 296 28.24 -5.77 14.83
N VAL A 297 28.99 -5.95 13.75
CA VAL A 297 29.02 -7.21 12.98
C VAL A 297 29.48 -8.38 13.86
N GLU A 298 30.55 -8.22 14.63
CA GLU A 298 31.07 -9.26 15.53
C GLU A 298 30.10 -9.61 16.66
N ALA A 299 29.38 -8.62 17.20
CA ALA A 299 28.52 -8.80 18.35
C ALA A 299 27.08 -9.23 17.99
N GLN A 300 26.58 -8.86 16.81
CA GLN A 300 25.16 -8.93 16.47
C GLN A 300 24.85 -9.80 15.24
N THR A 301 25.86 -10.32 14.55
CA THR A 301 25.63 -11.13 13.35
C THR A 301 26.38 -12.47 13.41
N GLU A 302 25.95 -13.39 12.58
CA GLU A 302 26.62 -14.66 12.37
C GLU A 302 26.84 -14.92 10.88
N GLY A 303 27.84 -15.76 10.53
CA GLY A 303 28.12 -16.14 9.16
C GLY A 303 28.87 -15.08 8.33
N PHE A 304 29.34 -13.98 8.93
CA PHE A 304 30.02 -12.89 8.21
C PHE A 304 31.26 -13.35 7.42
N GLN A 305 32.07 -14.25 7.98
CA GLN A 305 33.26 -14.76 7.28
C GLN A 305 32.87 -15.51 6.00
N ALA A 306 31.84 -16.34 6.04
CA ALA A 306 31.36 -17.07 4.85
C ALA A 306 30.78 -16.10 3.80
N LEU A 307 30.07 -15.06 4.24
CA LEU A 307 29.59 -14.01 3.37
C LEU A 307 30.72 -13.24 2.70
N SER A 308 31.75 -12.82 3.47
CA SER A 308 32.92 -12.11 2.95
C SER A 308 33.67 -12.92 1.90
N GLU A 309 33.82 -14.23 2.10
CA GLU A 309 34.45 -15.09 1.11
C GLU A 309 33.59 -15.25 -0.15
N HIS A 310 32.30 -15.44 0.02
CA HIS A 310 31.36 -15.57 -1.11
C HIS A 310 31.31 -14.34 -2.00
N ILE A 311 31.35 -13.14 -1.39
CA ILE A 311 31.12 -11.88 -2.11
C ILE A 311 32.36 -11.43 -2.95
N LYS A 312 33.55 -11.97 -2.73
CA LYS A 312 34.80 -11.54 -3.38
C LYS A 312 34.76 -11.50 -4.91
N SER A 313 34.01 -12.40 -5.52
CA SER A 313 33.87 -12.45 -6.99
C SER A 313 32.89 -11.46 -7.57
N PHE A 314 32.11 -10.80 -6.74
CA PHE A 314 31.05 -9.86 -7.16
C PHE A 314 31.59 -8.42 -7.22
N THR A 315 32.79 -8.23 -7.75
CA THR A 315 33.35 -6.89 -7.89
C THR A 315 32.53 -6.01 -8.83
N PRO A 316 32.57 -4.67 -8.67
CA PRO A 316 31.92 -3.75 -9.61
C PRO A 316 32.26 -4.04 -11.07
N ASP A 317 33.53 -4.31 -11.38
CA ASP A 317 33.99 -4.62 -12.74
C ASP A 317 33.33 -5.88 -13.33
N ASN A 318 33.08 -6.89 -12.49
CA ASN A 318 32.42 -8.12 -12.91
C ASN A 318 30.90 -7.95 -13.04
N MET A 319 30.30 -7.11 -12.20
CA MET A 319 28.83 -6.97 -12.12
C MET A 319 28.29 -5.85 -13.01
N SER A 320 29.06 -4.80 -13.25
CA SER A 320 28.65 -3.66 -14.09
C SER A 320 28.14 -4.09 -15.49
N PRO A 321 28.81 -4.99 -16.21
CA PRO A 321 28.32 -5.47 -17.51
C PRO A 321 26.95 -6.18 -17.43
N LEU A 322 26.65 -6.82 -16.29
CA LEU A 322 25.36 -7.49 -16.05
C LEU A 322 24.27 -6.51 -15.69
N CYS A 323 24.62 -5.48 -14.93
CA CYS A 323 23.68 -4.45 -14.45
C CYS A 323 23.42 -3.36 -15.49
N GLY A 324 24.35 -3.15 -16.42
CA GLY A 324 24.25 -2.09 -17.42
C GLY A 324 24.55 -0.69 -16.87
N ILE A 325 25.24 -0.62 -15.73
CA ILE A 325 25.66 0.62 -15.06
C ILE A 325 27.09 0.51 -14.59
#